data_e7b39013aff57609926f04bd3c58392b
#
_entry.id   e7b39013aff57609926f04bd3c58392b
#
_cell.length_a   1.000
_cell.length_b   1.000
_cell.length_c   1.000
_cell.angle_alpha   90.00
_cell.angle_beta   90.00
_cell.angle_gamma   90.00
#
_symmetry.space_group_name_H-M   'P 1'
#
loop_
_entity.id
_entity.type
_entity.pdbx_description
1 polymer ?
#
loop_
_entity_poly.entity_id
_entity_poly.type
_entity_poly.pdbx_seq_one_letter_code
_entity_poly.pdbx_strand_id
1 'polypeptide(L)'
;MQLEAEQSKLLAEQRTTEVELRNRELEDQIKRLQELLNNQTVIIDSHDENADEEGINDMEAVDATGSESTGGTYSGRINSSHNFRRILQGANDWDVTEETMDDDQLDLIEYTDDKSMLVAGCAGSGKSVIAMHKAEQLHKKGQDVILIAYTRSLSRFMKNGKADSSFRFFHHHLWKYKLKMPKADYIIVDEIQDFTREEIQEFINATRKHFLFFGDTAQSIYRQYGKQTMTIAQIAAMTGLNTLQLFNNYRLPRPVAKITQDYVGVDVQEYKEKVYQNKETELPHLIHFDNEQKQIEALLRLVKDNVGRNIGILLPNNPEVIRISQEFMDNDVECEFKYNKGDNDFDYVDNLDFNTVLPKILTYHSAKGLQFDMVILPMYNGANDDESRKALYVAMTRTMHSLFVLYSTQSLLPPLDRVPSHLYLKE
;
A
#
# COMPACT_ATOMS: atom_id res chain seq x y z
N MET A 1 13.22 44.54 -19.56
CA MET A 1 12.25 44.91 -18.49
C MET A 1 10.82 45.07 -19.00
N GLN A 2 10.48 45.99 -19.96
CA GLN A 2 9.09 46.08 -20.44
C GLN A 2 8.62 44.84 -21.22
N LEU A 3 9.46 44.29 -22.09
CA LEU A 3 9.16 43.08 -22.86
C LEU A 3 8.99 41.80 -21.96
N GLU A 4 9.79 41.69 -20.91
CA GLU A 4 9.70 40.58 -19.95
C GLU A 4 8.44 40.69 -19.10
N ALA A 5 8.01 41.89 -18.75
CA ALA A 5 6.77 42.12 -18.03
C ALA A 5 5.52 41.79 -18.89
N GLU A 6 5.54 42.09 -20.18
CA GLU A 6 4.48 41.72 -21.13
C GLU A 6 4.41 40.19 -21.35
N GLN A 7 5.56 39.55 -21.52
CA GLN A 7 5.62 38.08 -21.64
C GLN A 7 5.12 37.38 -20.38
N SER A 8 5.49 37.88 -19.20
CA SER A 8 5.03 37.34 -17.92
C SER A 8 3.51 37.48 -17.73
N LYS A 9 2.95 38.62 -18.18
CA LYS A 9 1.51 38.87 -18.14
C LYS A 9 0.74 37.95 -19.08
N LEU A 10 1.22 37.76 -20.32
CA LEU A 10 0.63 36.87 -21.30
C LEU A 10 0.64 35.40 -20.83
N LEU A 11 1.73 34.98 -20.20
CA LEU A 11 1.86 33.62 -19.61
C LEU A 11 0.90 33.40 -18.43
N ALA A 12 0.67 34.44 -17.61
CA ALA A 12 -0.28 34.40 -16.51
C ALA A 12 -1.74 34.30 -17.01
N GLU A 13 -2.07 35.06 -18.07
CA GLU A 13 -3.39 35.02 -18.71
C GLU A 13 -3.66 33.65 -19.37
N GLN A 14 -2.67 33.05 -20.02
CA GLN A 14 -2.77 31.70 -20.58
C GLN A 14 -3.01 30.65 -19.50
N ARG A 15 -2.28 30.72 -18.39
CA ARG A 15 -2.48 29.81 -17.25
C ARG A 15 -3.87 29.93 -16.60
N THR A 16 -4.39 31.17 -16.51
CA THR A 16 -5.73 31.41 -15.98
C THR A 16 -6.80 30.77 -16.86
N THR A 17 -6.68 30.95 -18.18
CA THR A 17 -7.60 30.35 -19.16
C THR A 17 -7.56 28.82 -19.14
N GLU A 18 -6.37 28.24 -19.01
CA GLU A 18 -6.19 26.77 -18.93
C GLU A 18 -6.82 26.19 -17.64
N VAL A 19 -6.68 26.89 -16.51
CA VAL A 19 -7.31 26.52 -15.22
C VAL A 19 -8.84 26.62 -15.30
N GLU A 20 -9.36 27.66 -15.93
CA GLU A 20 -10.80 27.85 -16.12
C GLU A 20 -11.41 26.76 -17.03
N LEU A 21 -10.70 26.39 -18.10
CA LEU A 21 -11.13 25.29 -18.98
C LEU A 21 -11.18 23.95 -18.22
N ARG A 22 -10.14 23.68 -17.44
CA ARG A 22 -10.05 22.46 -16.66
C ARG A 22 -11.09 22.39 -15.55
N ASN A 23 -11.44 23.50 -14.92
CA ASN A 23 -12.51 23.56 -13.93
C ASN A 23 -13.88 23.24 -14.55
N ARG A 24 -14.16 23.72 -15.77
CA ARG A 24 -15.38 23.37 -16.50
C ARG A 24 -15.45 21.88 -16.85
N GLU A 25 -14.34 21.29 -17.29
CA GLU A 25 -14.28 19.85 -17.57
C GLU A 25 -14.54 19.02 -16.31
N LEU A 26 -13.99 19.44 -15.16
CA LEU A 26 -14.26 18.80 -13.87
C LEU A 26 -15.71 18.95 -13.41
N GLU A 27 -16.34 20.12 -13.59
CA GLU A 27 -17.75 20.34 -13.31
C GLU A 27 -18.64 19.45 -14.17
N ASP A 28 -18.33 19.29 -15.45
CA ASP A 28 -19.06 18.39 -16.36
C ASP A 28 -18.87 16.91 -15.95
N GLN A 29 -17.68 16.52 -15.49
CA GLN A 29 -17.44 15.15 -14.96
C GLN A 29 -18.25 14.89 -13.68
N ILE A 30 -18.24 15.84 -12.74
CA ILE A 30 -19.02 15.74 -11.51
C ILE A 30 -20.50 15.59 -11.83
N LYS A 31 -21.02 16.35 -12.79
CA LYS A 31 -22.42 16.25 -13.19
C LYS A 31 -22.78 14.90 -13.79
N ARG A 32 -21.90 14.33 -14.65
CA ARG A 32 -22.09 12.98 -15.19
C ARG A 32 -22.06 11.90 -14.12
N LEU A 33 -21.15 12.01 -13.14
CA LEU A 33 -21.07 11.08 -12.02
C LEU A 33 -22.33 11.17 -11.13
N GLN A 34 -22.85 12.36 -10.89
CA GLN A 34 -24.10 12.55 -10.16
C GLN A 34 -25.32 11.96 -10.90
N GLU A 35 -25.38 12.09 -12.21
CA GLU A 35 -26.42 11.47 -13.05
C GLU A 35 -26.34 9.94 -13.03
N LEU A 36 -25.13 9.37 -13.06
CA LEU A 36 -24.89 7.92 -12.93
C LEU A 36 -25.30 7.40 -11.54
N LEU A 37 -24.97 8.13 -10.49
CA LEU A 37 -25.33 7.78 -9.12
C LEU A 37 -26.85 7.79 -8.92
N ASN A 38 -27.53 8.81 -9.43
CA ASN A 38 -28.99 8.90 -9.38
C ASN A 38 -29.67 7.77 -10.16
N ASN A 39 -29.11 7.37 -11.31
CA ASN A 39 -29.62 6.24 -12.09
C ASN A 39 -29.40 4.89 -11.41
N GLN A 40 -28.33 4.73 -10.64
CA GLN A 40 -28.11 3.51 -9.83
C GLN A 40 -29.07 3.44 -8.64
N THR A 41 -29.37 4.55 -8.00
CA THR A 41 -30.33 4.61 -6.88
C THR A 41 -31.76 4.24 -7.34
N VAL A 42 -32.14 4.62 -8.55
CA VAL A 42 -33.45 4.26 -9.14
C VAL A 42 -33.56 2.76 -9.45
N ILE A 43 -32.45 2.10 -9.76
CA ILE A 43 -32.43 0.64 -10.01
C ILE A 43 -32.53 -0.17 -8.70
N ILE A 44 -31.99 0.36 -7.61
CA ILE A 44 -32.05 -0.30 -6.28
C ILE A 44 -33.49 -0.22 -5.71
N ASP A 45 -34.18 0.90 -5.86
CA ASP A 45 -35.57 1.09 -5.39
C ASP A 45 -36.61 0.28 -6.19
N SER A 46 -36.27 -0.24 -7.37
CA SER A 46 -37.18 -1.04 -8.20
C SER A 46 -37.07 -2.56 -7.96
N HIS A 47 -36.19 -3.04 -7.08
CA HIS A 47 -36.00 -4.47 -6.80
C HIS A 47 -36.49 -4.92 -5.41
N ASP A 48 -37.00 -4.04 -4.56
CA ASP A 48 -37.38 -4.38 -3.17
C ASP A 48 -38.94 -4.58 -2.95
N GLU A 49 -39.70 -4.71 -4.00
CA GLU A 49 -41.07 -5.13 -3.90
C GLU A 49 -41.34 -6.47 -4.63
N ASN A 50 -40.88 -7.58 -4.08
CA ASN A 50 -41.46 -8.92 -4.20
C ASN A 50 -40.50 -10.00 -3.75
N ALA A 51 -40.58 -10.41 -2.50
CA ALA A 51 -40.18 -11.75 -2.08
C ALA A 51 -40.90 -12.09 -0.77
N ASP A 52 -42.06 -12.67 -0.94
CA ASP A 52 -42.76 -13.42 0.11
C ASP A 52 -42.14 -14.81 0.26
N GLU A 53 -42.28 -15.29 1.49
CA GLU A 53 -41.87 -16.55 2.08
C GLU A 53 -42.15 -17.80 1.22
N GLU A 54 -41.20 -18.77 1.26
CA GLU A 54 -41.49 -20.18 1.55
C GLU A 54 -40.26 -21.07 1.37
N GLY A 55 -39.97 -21.90 2.37
CA GLY A 55 -39.74 -23.32 2.19
C GLY A 55 -38.31 -23.84 2.43
N ILE A 56 -38.08 -24.32 3.63
CA ILE A 56 -37.05 -25.29 4.02
C ILE A 56 -37.31 -26.61 3.30
N ASN A 57 -36.28 -27.24 2.70
CA ASN A 57 -36.06 -28.70 2.84
C ASN A 57 -34.71 -29.17 2.28
N ASP A 58 -34.16 -30.10 3.02
CA ASP A 58 -32.99 -30.96 2.78
C ASP A 58 -33.05 -31.73 1.44
N MET A 59 -31.90 -32.05 0.85
CA MET A 59 -31.48 -33.43 0.51
C MET A 59 -30.16 -33.52 -0.31
N GLU A 60 -29.23 -34.25 0.27
CA GLU A 60 -28.36 -35.31 -0.25
C GLU A 60 -27.54 -35.16 -1.55
N ALA A 61 -26.30 -35.62 -1.36
CA ALA A 61 -25.24 -35.88 -2.29
C ALA A 61 -25.58 -36.93 -3.35
N VAL A 62 -25.10 -36.80 -4.57
CA VAL A 62 -24.79 -37.91 -5.46
C VAL A 62 -23.53 -37.60 -6.29
N ASP A 63 -22.63 -38.54 -6.19
CA ASP A 63 -21.39 -38.75 -6.94
C ASP A 63 -21.68 -39.10 -8.43
N ALA A 64 -20.88 -38.60 -9.37
CA ALA A 64 -20.61 -39.33 -10.62
C ALA A 64 -19.53 -38.68 -11.50
N THR A 65 -18.46 -39.34 -11.56
CA THR A 65 -17.41 -39.53 -12.59
C THR A 65 -17.69 -39.08 -14.04
N GLY A 66 -16.67 -38.44 -14.68
CA GLY A 66 -16.35 -38.78 -16.07
C GLY A 66 -15.98 -37.65 -17.02
N SER A 67 -14.73 -37.70 -17.44
CA SER A 67 -14.15 -37.37 -18.75
C SER A 67 -13.80 -35.93 -19.15
N GLU A 68 -12.54 -35.82 -19.43
CA GLU A 68 -11.70 -34.88 -20.15
C GLU A 68 -12.33 -33.99 -21.20
N SER A 69 -12.01 -32.69 -21.16
CA SER A 69 -11.62 -31.94 -22.36
C SER A 69 -10.82 -30.69 -21.98
N THR A 70 -9.70 -30.58 -22.62
CA THR A 70 -8.70 -29.54 -22.57
C THR A 70 -9.24 -28.17 -22.96
N GLY A 71 -9.11 -27.20 -22.08
CA GLY A 71 -9.37 -25.79 -22.32
C GLY A 71 -9.13 -25.01 -21.02
N GLY A 72 -7.90 -24.55 -20.79
CA GLY A 72 -7.53 -23.83 -19.58
C GLY A 72 -8.24 -22.48 -19.48
N THR A 73 -9.33 -22.46 -18.73
CA THR A 73 -9.96 -21.25 -18.24
C THR A 73 -9.52 -21.06 -16.79
N TYR A 74 -8.80 -19.99 -16.55
CA TYR A 74 -8.44 -19.54 -15.20
C TYR A 74 -9.71 -19.24 -14.40
N SER A 75 -10.12 -20.15 -13.56
CA SER A 75 -11.22 -19.96 -12.61
C SER A 75 -10.73 -20.30 -11.21
N GLY A 76 -9.96 -19.37 -10.66
CA GLY A 76 -9.71 -19.34 -9.22
C GLY A 76 -10.91 -18.76 -8.49
N ARG A 77 -12.03 -19.50 -8.42
CA ARG A 77 -13.13 -19.15 -7.52
C ARG A 77 -12.73 -19.53 -6.10
N ILE A 78 -12.38 -18.53 -5.30
CA ILE A 78 -12.26 -18.70 -3.85
C ILE A 78 -13.66 -18.65 -3.25
N ASN A 79 -14.15 -19.82 -2.81
CA ASN A 79 -15.36 -19.91 -1.98
C ASN A 79 -15.05 -19.42 -0.58
N SER A 80 -15.52 -18.22 -0.22
CA SER A 80 -15.89 -17.94 1.15
C SER A 80 -16.84 -16.75 1.25
N SER A 81 -18.08 -17.02 1.58
CA SER A 81 -19.15 -16.06 1.84
C SER A 81 -18.87 -15.12 3.04
N HIS A 82 -17.82 -15.35 3.82
CA HIS A 82 -17.39 -14.48 4.93
C HIS A 82 -16.54 -13.31 4.50
N ASN A 83 -15.83 -13.38 3.37
CA ASN A 83 -14.98 -12.28 2.88
C ASN A 83 -15.77 -11.21 2.07
N PHE A 84 -16.95 -11.52 1.56
CA PHE A 84 -17.72 -10.60 0.73
C PHE A 84 -18.18 -9.33 1.47
N ARG A 85 -18.50 -9.43 2.77
CA ARG A 85 -18.86 -8.25 3.58
C ARG A 85 -17.66 -7.34 3.88
N ARG A 86 -16.45 -7.89 3.95
CA ARG A 86 -15.21 -7.13 4.14
C ARG A 86 -14.82 -6.32 2.89
N ILE A 87 -15.11 -6.84 1.71
CA ILE A 87 -14.82 -6.22 0.41
C ILE A 87 -15.70 -4.99 0.15
N LEU A 88 -16.97 -5.01 0.61
CA LEU A 88 -17.91 -3.90 0.43
C LEU A 88 -17.73 -2.74 1.43
N GLN A 89 -16.94 -2.91 2.49
CA GLN A 89 -16.69 -1.88 3.51
C GLN A 89 -15.36 -1.14 3.30
N GLY A 90 -14.84 -1.03 2.09
CA GLY A 90 -13.60 -0.31 1.78
C GLY A 90 -12.41 -0.88 2.59
N ALA A 91 -11.34 -1.27 1.93
CA ALA A 91 -10.19 -2.01 2.47
C ALA A 91 -9.38 -1.26 3.56
N ASN A 92 -10.02 -0.72 4.56
CA ASN A 92 -9.39 -0.01 5.68
C ASN A 92 -9.33 -0.92 6.90
N ASP A 93 -8.47 -1.91 6.87
CA ASP A 93 -8.20 -2.85 7.96
C ASP A 93 -7.40 -2.23 9.14
N TRP A 94 -7.73 -0.99 9.49
CA TRP A 94 -7.22 -0.36 10.71
C TRP A 94 -8.07 -0.72 11.95
N ASP A 95 -9.24 -1.33 11.78
CA ASP A 95 -10.07 -1.86 12.87
C ASP A 95 -9.55 -3.20 13.41
N VAL A 96 -8.24 -3.29 13.58
CA VAL A 96 -7.63 -4.34 14.39
C VAL A 96 -7.95 -3.99 15.85
N THR A 97 -8.84 -4.75 16.44
CA THR A 97 -9.18 -4.58 17.87
C THR A 97 -8.12 -5.25 18.74
N GLU A 98 -7.97 -4.79 19.98
CA GLU A 98 -7.06 -5.41 20.97
C GLU A 98 -7.32 -6.92 21.13
N GLU A 99 -8.58 -7.37 20.95
CA GLU A 99 -8.97 -8.79 21.00
C GLU A 99 -8.33 -9.66 19.89
N THR A 100 -7.84 -9.06 18.81
CA THR A 100 -7.21 -9.76 17.68
C THR A 100 -5.69 -9.59 17.65
N MET A 101 -5.13 -8.86 18.60
CA MET A 101 -3.69 -8.66 18.73
C MET A 101 -3.02 -9.79 19.52
N ASP A 102 -1.77 -10.04 19.23
CA ASP A 102 -0.94 -10.95 20.01
C ASP A 102 -0.37 -10.28 21.27
N ASP A 103 0.22 -11.10 22.14
CA ASP A 103 0.79 -10.63 23.41
C ASP A 103 1.90 -9.59 23.19
N ASP A 104 2.77 -9.77 22.18
CA ASP A 104 3.85 -8.81 21.86
C ASP A 104 3.28 -7.46 21.42
N GLN A 105 2.17 -7.45 20.67
CA GLN A 105 1.48 -6.24 20.23
C GLN A 105 0.77 -5.54 21.39
N LEU A 106 0.08 -6.32 22.25
CA LEU A 106 -0.60 -5.81 23.44
C LEU A 106 0.41 -5.21 24.42
N ASP A 107 1.51 -5.90 24.67
CA ASP A 107 2.60 -5.41 25.53
C ASP A 107 3.12 -4.04 25.06
N LEU A 108 3.22 -3.80 23.75
CA LEU A 108 3.63 -2.51 23.20
C LEU A 108 2.57 -1.41 23.38
N ILE A 109 1.28 -1.77 23.28
CA ILE A 109 0.19 -0.82 23.51
C ILE A 109 0.09 -0.47 24.99
N GLU A 110 0.29 -1.44 25.89
CA GLU A 110 0.29 -1.25 27.31
C GLU A 110 1.61 -0.66 27.85
N TYR A 111 2.67 -0.66 27.02
CA TYR A 111 3.97 -0.12 27.39
C TYR A 111 3.83 1.29 27.96
N THR A 112 4.55 1.55 29.05
CA THR A 112 4.38 2.77 29.86
C THR A 112 4.51 4.05 29.03
N ASP A 113 3.61 5.01 29.29
CA ASP A 113 3.58 6.30 28.58
C ASP A 113 4.70 7.26 29.03
N ASP A 114 5.51 6.86 30.02
CA ASP A 114 6.56 7.66 30.64
C ASP A 114 7.95 7.43 30.04
N LYS A 115 8.04 6.76 28.90
CA LYS A 115 9.31 6.43 28.21
C LYS A 115 9.21 6.56 26.70
N SER A 116 10.32 6.97 26.09
CA SER A 116 10.47 6.88 24.65
C SER A 116 10.67 5.42 24.21
N MET A 117 10.27 5.09 22.99
CA MET A 117 10.20 3.74 22.49
C MET A 117 10.79 3.65 21.08
N LEU A 118 11.53 2.58 20.81
CA LEU A 118 11.99 2.21 19.47
C LEU A 118 11.53 0.77 19.19
N VAL A 119 10.66 0.61 18.21
CA VAL A 119 10.06 -0.66 17.83
C VAL A 119 10.55 -1.08 16.46
N ALA A 120 11.10 -2.28 16.38
CA ALA A 120 11.44 -2.93 15.12
C ALA A 120 10.50 -4.11 14.85
N GLY A 121 10.19 -4.33 13.59
CA GLY A 121 9.37 -5.47 13.18
C GLY A 121 9.44 -5.69 11.68
N CYS A 122 9.16 -6.90 11.25
CA CYS A 122 9.14 -7.20 9.82
C CYS A 122 7.94 -6.57 9.08
N ALA A 123 7.94 -6.67 7.75
CA ALA A 123 6.76 -6.36 6.96
C ALA A 123 5.56 -7.18 7.47
N GLY A 124 4.43 -6.51 7.72
CA GLY A 124 3.21 -7.18 8.19
C GLY A 124 3.17 -7.50 9.69
N SER A 125 4.10 -6.99 10.52
CA SER A 125 4.08 -7.24 11.97
C SER A 125 3.14 -6.32 12.78
N GLY A 126 2.38 -5.44 12.12
CA GLY A 126 1.42 -4.56 12.80
C GLY A 126 1.99 -3.25 13.33
N LYS A 127 3.26 -2.88 13.03
CA LYS A 127 3.89 -1.62 13.50
C LYS A 127 2.99 -0.38 13.34
N SER A 128 2.47 -0.16 12.14
CA SER A 128 1.62 0.99 11.84
C SER A 128 0.30 0.95 12.61
N VAL A 129 -0.27 -0.25 12.81
CA VAL A 129 -1.48 -0.47 13.63
C VAL A 129 -1.19 -0.06 15.08
N ILE A 130 -0.10 -0.54 15.66
CA ILE A 130 0.30 -0.20 17.04
C ILE A 130 0.58 1.31 17.15
N ALA A 131 1.27 1.91 16.18
CA ALA A 131 1.51 3.35 16.16
C ALA A 131 0.21 4.16 16.20
N MET A 132 -0.82 3.74 15.45
CA MET A 132 -2.15 4.36 15.46
C MET A 132 -2.87 4.17 16.81
N HIS A 133 -2.94 2.94 17.33
CA HIS A 133 -3.56 2.65 18.63
C HIS A 133 -2.90 3.45 19.77
N LYS A 134 -1.56 3.51 19.76
CA LYS A 134 -0.82 4.28 20.77
C LYS A 134 -1.10 5.78 20.66
N ALA A 135 -1.20 6.31 19.44
CA ALA A 135 -1.57 7.71 19.22
C ALA A 135 -2.96 8.02 19.77
N GLU A 136 -3.94 7.16 19.52
CA GLU A 136 -5.30 7.32 20.05
C GLU A 136 -5.35 7.20 21.57
N GLN A 137 -4.69 6.19 22.12
CA GLN A 137 -4.65 5.98 23.58
C GLN A 137 -4.08 7.21 24.29
N LEU A 138 -2.95 7.75 23.80
CA LEU A 138 -2.33 8.94 24.37
C LEU A 138 -3.23 10.18 24.22
N HIS A 139 -3.87 10.32 23.05
CA HIS A 139 -4.80 11.43 22.81
C HIS A 139 -6.03 11.36 23.74
N LYS A 140 -6.62 10.16 23.93
CA LYS A 140 -7.72 9.94 24.89
C LYS A 140 -7.33 10.26 26.33
N LYS A 141 -6.03 10.14 26.67
CA LYS A 141 -5.46 10.56 27.96
C LYS A 141 -5.18 12.09 28.04
N GLY A 142 -5.62 12.86 27.03
CA GLY A 142 -5.45 14.32 26.96
C GLY A 142 -4.05 14.79 26.60
N GLN A 143 -3.21 13.91 26.03
CA GLN A 143 -1.86 14.28 25.57
C GLN A 143 -1.94 14.94 24.17
N ASP A 144 -1.04 15.89 23.94
CA ASP A 144 -0.83 16.47 22.61
C ASP A 144 0.04 15.53 21.77
N VAL A 145 -0.56 14.90 20.74
CA VAL A 145 0.06 13.85 19.96
C VAL A 145 0.18 14.26 18.49
N ILE A 146 1.34 13.99 17.90
CA ILE A 146 1.57 14.03 16.45
C ILE A 146 2.00 12.65 15.99
N LEU A 147 1.31 12.10 14.97
CA LEU A 147 1.74 10.94 14.22
C LEU A 147 2.26 11.39 12.85
N ILE A 148 3.46 10.92 12.48
CA ILE A 148 4.14 11.27 11.24
C ILE A 148 4.37 10.00 10.44
N ALA A 149 3.84 9.96 9.20
CA ALA A 149 4.16 8.96 8.20
C ALA A 149 5.14 9.53 7.18
N TYR A 150 5.97 8.67 6.57
CA TYR A 150 6.94 9.13 5.57
C TYR A 150 6.25 9.63 4.31
N THR A 151 5.39 8.82 3.69
CA THR A 151 4.76 9.13 2.40
C THR A 151 3.38 9.76 2.53
N ARG A 152 3.00 10.54 1.50
CA ARG A 152 1.63 11.09 1.40
C ARG A 152 0.58 9.99 1.26
N SER A 153 0.88 8.96 0.46
CA SER A 153 -0.03 7.84 0.24
C SER A 153 -0.33 7.10 1.54
N LEU A 154 0.72 6.77 2.33
CA LEU A 154 0.56 6.14 3.63
C LEU A 154 -0.24 7.05 4.60
N SER A 155 0.10 8.34 4.66
CA SER A 155 -0.63 9.30 5.50
C SER A 155 -2.12 9.39 5.15
N ARG A 156 -2.47 9.39 3.86
CA ARG A 156 -3.88 9.39 3.41
C ARG A 156 -4.56 8.07 3.73
N PHE A 157 -3.91 6.96 3.44
CA PHE A 157 -4.42 5.62 3.75
C PHE A 157 -4.73 5.48 5.25
N MET A 158 -3.79 5.85 6.13
CA MET A 158 -3.98 5.80 7.58
C MET A 158 -5.11 6.73 8.06
N LYS A 159 -5.24 7.93 7.47
CA LYS A 159 -6.34 8.87 7.80
C LYS A 159 -7.71 8.31 7.41
N ASN A 160 -7.82 7.70 6.24
CA ASN A 160 -9.08 7.13 5.76
C ASN A 160 -9.52 5.93 6.63
N GLY A 161 -8.57 5.19 7.19
CA GLY A 161 -8.87 4.06 8.06
C GLY A 161 -9.46 4.41 9.42
N LYS A 162 -9.29 5.67 9.88
CA LYS A 162 -9.82 6.14 11.18
C LYS A 162 -10.36 7.57 11.04
N ALA A 163 -11.60 7.68 10.60
CA ALA A 163 -12.26 8.97 10.41
C ALA A 163 -12.38 9.80 11.69
N ASP A 164 -12.39 9.16 12.87
CA ASP A 164 -12.61 9.78 14.18
C ASP A 164 -11.32 10.10 14.96
N SER A 165 -10.13 9.93 14.36
CA SER A 165 -8.90 10.26 15.04
C SER A 165 -8.71 11.78 15.14
N SER A 166 -8.90 12.32 16.32
CA SER A 166 -8.80 13.76 16.61
C SER A 166 -7.37 14.25 16.88
N PHE A 167 -6.36 13.36 16.93
CA PHE A 167 -4.96 13.76 17.06
C PHE A 167 -4.37 14.25 15.74
N ARG A 168 -3.25 15.01 15.82
CA ARG A 168 -2.60 15.58 14.64
C ARG A 168 -1.83 14.53 13.86
N PHE A 169 -2.17 14.40 12.56
CA PHE A 169 -1.58 13.41 11.66
C PHE A 169 -1.00 14.08 10.41
N PHE A 170 0.29 13.85 10.14
CA PHE A 170 0.98 14.48 9.02
C PHE A 170 1.84 13.49 8.23
N HIS A 171 2.01 13.75 6.95
CA HIS A 171 3.19 13.24 6.25
C HIS A 171 4.39 14.15 6.55
N HIS A 172 5.59 13.56 6.51
CA HIS A 172 6.84 14.23 6.90
C HIS A 172 7.02 15.62 6.29
N HIS A 173 6.84 15.74 4.97
CA HIS A 173 7.04 17.00 4.26
C HIS A 173 6.07 18.10 4.74
N LEU A 174 4.80 17.77 5.00
CA LEU A 174 3.83 18.73 5.54
C LEU A 174 4.25 19.20 6.94
N TRP A 175 4.62 18.26 7.80
CA TRP A 175 5.07 18.58 9.16
C TRP A 175 6.32 19.48 9.17
N LYS A 176 7.34 19.13 8.37
CA LYS A 176 8.62 19.83 8.35
C LYS A 176 8.54 21.21 7.71
N TYR A 177 7.97 21.33 6.52
CA TYR A 177 8.07 22.54 5.72
C TYR A 177 6.85 23.45 5.77
N LYS A 178 5.64 22.91 5.69
CA LYS A 178 4.42 23.73 5.71
C LYS A 178 4.02 24.14 7.11
N LEU A 179 4.15 23.28 8.09
CA LEU A 179 3.74 23.51 9.45
C LEU A 179 4.89 23.98 10.36
N LYS A 180 6.10 24.12 9.81
CA LYS A 180 7.29 24.59 10.54
C LYS A 180 7.59 23.74 11.78
N MET A 181 7.50 22.42 11.65
CA MET A 181 7.81 21.42 12.70
C MET A 181 7.09 21.70 14.02
N PRO A 182 5.77 21.57 14.09
CA PRO A 182 5.03 21.79 15.33
C PRO A 182 5.47 20.80 16.41
N LYS A 183 5.54 21.30 17.64
CA LYS A 183 5.89 20.49 18.81
C LYS A 183 4.67 19.79 19.40
N ALA A 184 4.91 18.63 20.04
CA ALA A 184 3.89 17.86 20.74
C ALA A 184 4.45 17.24 22.03
N ASP A 185 3.56 16.77 22.91
CA ASP A 185 3.97 15.96 24.06
C ASP A 185 4.56 14.64 23.59
N TYR A 186 3.90 14.02 22.60
CA TYR A 186 4.37 12.79 21.97
C TYR A 186 4.48 12.97 20.46
N ILE A 187 5.62 12.56 19.91
CA ILE A 187 5.82 12.43 18.46
C ILE A 187 6.01 10.96 18.14
N ILE A 188 5.09 10.42 17.36
CA ILE A 188 5.09 9.05 16.87
C ILE A 188 5.50 9.08 15.41
N VAL A 189 6.51 8.31 15.03
CA VAL A 189 7.01 8.25 13.65
C VAL A 189 6.95 6.82 13.15
N ASP A 190 6.20 6.60 12.08
CA ASP A 190 6.18 5.33 11.35
C ASP A 190 7.21 5.36 10.21
N GLU A 191 7.79 4.20 9.89
CA GLU A 191 8.85 4.01 8.91
C GLU A 191 10.12 4.84 9.20
N ILE A 192 10.55 4.87 10.47
CA ILE A 192 11.68 5.71 10.94
C ILE A 192 13.00 5.45 10.20
N GLN A 193 13.21 4.26 9.62
CA GLN A 193 14.40 3.90 8.85
C GLN A 193 14.55 4.67 7.52
N ASP A 194 13.53 5.43 7.10
CA ASP A 194 13.60 6.24 5.88
C ASP A 194 14.10 7.66 6.13
N PHE A 195 14.38 8.00 7.38
CA PHE A 195 14.82 9.33 7.80
C PHE A 195 16.33 9.39 8.01
N THR A 196 16.88 10.58 7.77
CA THR A 196 18.29 10.87 8.06
C THR A 196 18.49 11.12 9.55
N ARG A 197 19.76 11.12 9.97
CA ARG A 197 20.15 11.42 11.35
C ARG A 197 19.63 12.79 11.82
N GLU A 198 19.74 13.78 10.96
CA GLU A 198 19.30 15.16 11.23
C GLU A 198 17.79 15.22 11.42
N GLU A 199 17.04 14.54 10.56
CA GLU A 199 15.57 14.49 10.64
C GLU A 199 15.09 13.78 11.90
N ILE A 200 15.74 12.67 12.27
CA ILE A 200 15.43 11.98 13.53
C ILE A 200 15.73 12.89 14.73
N GLN A 201 16.82 13.65 14.68
CA GLN A 201 17.12 14.63 15.74
C GLN A 201 16.07 15.75 15.80
N GLU A 202 15.53 16.19 14.66
CA GLU A 202 14.42 17.15 14.59
C GLU A 202 13.16 16.62 15.30
N PHE A 203 12.81 15.33 15.10
CA PHE A 203 11.68 14.70 15.81
C PHE A 203 11.89 14.69 17.32
N ILE A 204 13.10 14.31 17.76
CA ILE A 204 13.45 14.30 19.18
C ILE A 204 13.35 15.71 19.78
N ASN A 205 13.88 16.72 19.10
CA ASN A 205 13.84 18.11 19.55
C ASN A 205 12.44 18.74 19.53
N ALA A 206 11.54 18.24 18.70
CA ALA A 206 10.15 18.68 18.63
C ALA A 206 9.26 18.00 19.69
N THR A 207 9.75 16.97 20.36
CA THR A 207 9.05 16.21 21.39
C THR A 207 9.22 16.88 22.75
N ARG A 208 8.12 17.10 23.50
CA ARG A 208 8.15 17.67 24.85
C ARG A 208 8.30 16.63 25.96
N LYS A 209 7.74 15.41 25.75
CA LYS A 209 7.80 14.29 26.70
C LYS A 209 8.54 13.11 26.11
N HIS A 210 7.88 12.31 25.27
CA HIS A 210 8.44 11.06 24.73
C HIS A 210 8.18 10.93 23.23
N PHE A 211 9.12 10.29 22.53
CA PHE A 211 8.97 9.89 21.12
C PHE A 211 8.83 8.38 21.00
N LEU A 212 8.04 7.95 20.00
CA LEU A 212 7.79 6.55 19.70
C LEU A 212 8.12 6.32 18.23
N PHE A 213 9.15 5.53 17.96
CA PHE A 213 9.66 5.27 16.63
C PHE A 213 9.39 3.82 16.22
N PHE A 214 8.83 3.65 15.03
CA PHE A 214 8.51 2.35 14.45
C PHE A 214 9.23 2.17 13.11
N GLY A 215 9.86 1.00 12.86
CA GLY A 215 10.58 0.81 11.63
C GLY A 215 11.02 -0.62 11.30
N ASP A 216 11.60 -0.76 10.10
CA ASP A 216 12.13 -2.00 9.56
C ASP A 216 13.32 -1.69 8.63
N THR A 217 14.53 -2.06 9.02
CA THR A 217 15.75 -1.81 8.23
C THR A 217 15.67 -2.44 6.82
N ALA A 218 15.02 -3.60 6.69
CA ALA A 218 14.89 -4.29 5.40
C ALA A 218 13.98 -3.54 4.40
N GLN A 219 13.15 -2.62 4.88
CA GLN A 219 12.27 -1.79 4.06
C GLN A 219 12.82 -0.38 3.79
N SER A 220 14.11 -0.10 4.07
CA SER A 220 14.74 1.18 3.78
C SER A 220 15.05 1.29 2.28
N ILE A 221 14.22 2.05 1.55
CA ILE A 221 14.32 2.21 0.07
C ILE A 221 14.51 3.66 -0.37
N TYR A 222 14.46 4.62 0.56
CA TYR A 222 14.64 6.03 0.23
C TYR A 222 16.06 6.47 0.51
N ARG A 223 16.85 6.59 -0.56
CA ARG A 223 18.12 7.32 -0.49
C ARG A 223 17.84 8.79 -0.79
N GLN A 224 18.04 9.63 0.20
CA GLN A 224 18.01 11.07 -0.03
C GLN A 224 19.35 11.52 -0.62
N TYR A 225 19.33 12.37 -1.62
CA TYR A 225 20.49 12.91 -2.32
C TYR A 225 21.63 13.30 -1.35
N GLY A 226 22.72 12.53 -1.36
CA GLY A 226 23.91 12.78 -0.53
C GLY A 226 23.73 12.56 0.99
N LYS A 227 22.56 12.08 1.44
CA LYS A 227 22.26 11.81 2.85
C LYS A 227 22.01 10.31 3.05
N GLN A 228 22.61 9.74 4.08
CA GLN A 228 22.36 8.36 4.45
C GLN A 228 21.19 8.29 5.44
N THR A 229 20.21 7.45 5.15
CA THR A 229 19.17 7.05 6.10
C THR A 229 19.77 6.15 7.17
N MET A 230 19.14 6.07 8.35
CA MET A 230 19.67 5.31 9.48
C MET A 230 19.02 3.93 9.58
N THR A 231 19.82 2.91 9.90
CA THR A 231 19.31 1.60 10.31
C THR A 231 18.72 1.68 11.73
N ILE A 232 17.86 0.72 12.08
CA ILE A 232 17.29 0.64 13.44
C ILE A 232 18.40 0.53 14.50
N ALA A 233 19.46 -0.24 14.22
CA ALA A 233 20.60 -0.35 15.14
C ALA A 233 21.34 0.98 15.35
N GLN A 234 21.51 1.78 14.29
CA GLN A 234 22.08 3.13 14.41
C GLN A 234 21.18 4.09 15.18
N ILE A 235 19.86 3.98 15.01
CA ILE A 235 18.88 4.79 15.76
C ILE A 235 18.91 4.39 17.23
N ALA A 236 18.96 3.10 17.55
CA ALA A 236 19.11 2.61 18.92
C ALA A 236 20.38 3.16 19.59
N ALA A 237 21.54 3.10 18.89
CA ALA A 237 22.78 3.67 19.38
C ALA A 237 22.72 5.21 19.58
N MET A 238 22.03 5.93 18.69
CA MET A 238 21.85 7.38 18.77
C MET A 238 20.98 7.80 19.95
N THR A 239 19.91 7.05 20.20
CA THR A 239 18.89 7.39 21.23
C THR A 239 19.20 6.76 22.60
N GLY A 240 20.07 5.77 22.65
CA GLY A 240 20.34 4.98 23.86
C GLY A 240 19.18 4.04 24.26
N LEU A 241 18.21 3.82 23.35
CA LEU A 241 17.06 2.95 23.60
C LEU A 241 17.35 1.50 23.23
N ASN A 242 16.81 0.59 24.01
CA ASN A 242 16.69 -0.80 23.59
C ASN A 242 15.61 -0.93 22.51
N THR A 243 15.86 -1.75 21.51
CA THR A 243 14.89 -2.02 20.46
C THR A 243 13.91 -3.09 20.93
N LEU A 244 12.62 -2.75 20.93
CA LEU A 244 11.52 -3.69 21.14
C LEU A 244 11.20 -4.38 19.82
N GLN A 245 10.95 -5.68 19.81
CA GLN A 245 10.84 -6.48 18.58
C GLN A 245 9.43 -7.04 18.41
N LEU A 246 8.92 -6.95 17.17
CA LEU A 246 7.72 -7.65 16.72
C LEU A 246 8.12 -8.76 15.76
N PHE A 247 7.83 -10.00 16.12
CA PHE A 247 8.27 -11.18 15.36
C PHE A 247 7.20 -11.73 14.42
N ASN A 248 5.93 -11.63 14.78
CA ASN A 248 4.84 -12.21 14.02
C ASN A 248 4.53 -11.44 12.73
N ASN A 249 4.16 -12.15 11.68
CA ASN A 249 3.74 -11.59 10.40
C ASN A 249 2.28 -11.96 10.13
N TYR A 250 1.42 -10.96 10.09
CA TYR A 250 -0.04 -11.10 9.91
C TYR A 250 -0.51 -10.85 8.48
N ARG A 251 0.34 -10.24 7.65
CA ARG A 251 -0.02 -9.80 6.29
C ARG A 251 0.32 -10.83 5.23
N LEU A 252 1.59 -11.23 5.17
CA LEU A 252 2.12 -11.97 4.03
C LEU A 252 1.64 -13.41 4.02
N PRO A 253 1.15 -13.91 2.88
CA PRO A 253 1.04 -15.33 2.63
C PRO A 253 2.38 -16.03 2.86
N ARG A 254 2.36 -17.20 3.47
CA ARG A 254 3.58 -17.93 3.82
C ARG A 254 4.52 -18.18 2.63
N PRO A 255 4.02 -18.56 1.43
CA PRO A 255 4.87 -18.73 0.25
C PRO A 255 5.53 -17.43 -0.20
N VAL A 256 4.78 -16.32 -0.22
CA VAL A 256 5.31 -14.99 -0.56
C VAL A 256 6.39 -14.57 0.43
N ALA A 257 6.14 -14.73 1.72
CA ALA A 257 7.08 -14.39 2.76
C ALA A 257 8.39 -15.19 2.62
N LYS A 258 8.31 -16.47 2.29
CA LYS A 258 9.49 -17.31 2.07
C LYS A 258 10.33 -16.83 0.90
N ILE A 259 9.72 -16.53 -0.24
CA ILE A 259 10.44 -16.01 -1.42
C ILE A 259 11.07 -14.66 -1.10
N THR A 260 10.33 -13.75 -0.50
CA THR A 260 10.82 -12.40 -0.21
C THR A 260 11.96 -12.41 0.79
N GLN A 261 11.95 -13.30 1.77
CA GLN A 261 13.03 -13.40 2.77
C GLN A 261 14.28 -14.05 2.23
N ASP A 262 14.12 -15.22 1.58
CA ASP A 262 15.25 -16.09 1.28
C ASP A 262 15.97 -15.67 -0.02
N TYR A 263 15.26 -15.00 -0.94
CA TYR A 263 15.78 -14.72 -2.27
C TYR A 263 15.83 -13.24 -2.65
N VAL A 264 14.85 -12.44 -2.23
CA VAL A 264 14.72 -11.04 -2.64
C VAL A 264 15.33 -10.08 -1.63
N GLY A 265 15.02 -10.25 -0.36
CA GLY A 265 15.37 -9.31 0.70
C GLY A 265 16.88 -9.10 0.88
N VAL A 266 17.22 -7.90 1.31
CA VAL A 266 18.56 -7.48 1.72
C VAL A 266 18.46 -7.09 3.20
N ASP A 267 19.42 -7.51 4.03
CA ASP A 267 19.45 -7.22 5.48
C ASP A 267 18.27 -7.81 6.28
N VAL A 268 17.67 -8.92 5.82
CA VAL A 268 16.50 -9.55 6.46
C VAL A 268 16.88 -10.49 7.61
N GLN A 269 18.16 -10.63 7.93
CA GLN A 269 18.66 -11.61 8.93
C GLN A 269 18.15 -11.39 10.35
N GLU A 270 17.69 -10.18 10.68
CA GLU A 270 17.20 -9.80 12.02
C GLU A 270 15.90 -10.51 12.41
N TYR A 271 15.24 -11.21 11.46
CA TYR A 271 13.90 -11.78 11.66
C TYR A 271 13.83 -13.28 11.40
N LYS A 272 14.86 -14.03 11.78
CA LYS A 272 14.92 -15.49 11.55
C LYS A 272 13.84 -16.30 12.28
N GLU A 273 13.26 -15.76 13.35
CA GLU A 273 12.27 -16.42 14.21
C GLU A 273 10.81 -16.05 13.89
N LYS A 274 10.56 -15.45 12.70
CA LYS A 274 9.22 -14.99 12.33
C LYS A 274 8.19 -16.09 12.34
N VAL A 275 7.07 -15.82 12.97
CA VAL A 275 5.89 -16.66 12.92
C VAL A 275 4.90 -16.06 11.93
N TYR A 276 4.51 -16.84 10.91
CA TYR A 276 3.53 -16.41 9.91
C TYR A 276 2.12 -16.76 10.40
N GLN A 277 1.31 -15.74 10.68
CA GLN A 277 -0.07 -15.87 11.13
C GLN A 277 -1.08 -15.87 9.98
N ASN A 278 -0.73 -15.29 8.82
CA ASN A 278 -1.57 -15.38 7.63
C ASN A 278 -1.65 -16.84 7.17
N LYS A 279 -2.88 -17.34 7.06
CA LYS A 279 -3.17 -18.74 6.69
C LYS A 279 -3.22 -18.98 5.19
N GLU A 280 -3.04 -17.90 4.38
CA GLU A 280 -3.04 -18.01 2.94
C GLU A 280 -1.85 -18.84 2.45
N THR A 281 -2.11 -19.79 1.58
CA THR A 281 -1.12 -20.76 1.07
C THR A 281 -0.97 -20.71 -0.45
N GLU A 282 -1.65 -19.79 -1.13
CA GLU A 282 -1.52 -19.62 -2.57
C GLU A 282 -0.07 -19.30 -2.93
N LEU A 283 0.46 -20.07 -3.89
CA LEU A 283 1.81 -19.83 -4.39
C LEU A 283 1.82 -18.60 -5.29
N PRO A 284 2.88 -17.77 -5.25
CA PRO A 284 3.02 -16.69 -6.21
C PRO A 284 3.03 -17.19 -7.65
N HIS A 285 2.41 -16.45 -8.56
CA HIS A 285 2.36 -16.72 -9.98
C HIS A 285 3.47 -15.95 -10.70
N LEU A 286 4.35 -16.66 -11.39
CA LEU A 286 5.41 -16.10 -12.23
C LEU A 286 5.08 -16.44 -13.69
N ILE A 287 4.49 -15.48 -14.41
CA ILE A 287 3.87 -15.71 -15.72
C ILE A 287 4.74 -15.10 -16.82
N HIS A 288 5.13 -15.94 -17.79
CA HIS A 288 5.89 -15.53 -18.94
C HIS A 288 4.98 -15.19 -20.15
N PHE A 289 5.32 -14.12 -20.82
CA PHE A 289 4.65 -13.69 -22.07
C PHE A 289 5.67 -13.53 -23.20
N ASP A 290 5.29 -13.84 -24.43
CA ASP A 290 6.16 -13.70 -25.60
C ASP A 290 6.58 -12.26 -25.88
N ASN A 291 5.75 -11.28 -25.46
CA ASN A 291 6.00 -9.84 -25.63
C ASN A 291 5.17 -9.03 -24.64
N GLU A 292 5.52 -7.74 -24.53
CA GLU A 292 4.87 -6.78 -23.62
C GLU A 292 3.39 -6.57 -23.94
N GLN A 293 2.98 -6.60 -25.21
CA GLN A 293 1.58 -6.41 -25.59
C GLN A 293 0.68 -7.51 -25.03
N LYS A 294 1.09 -8.78 -25.14
CA LYS A 294 0.37 -9.91 -24.53
C LYS A 294 0.35 -9.81 -23.00
N GLN A 295 1.41 -9.28 -22.41
CA GLN A 295 1.48 -9.05 -20.96
C GLN A 295 0.45 -7.99 -20.53
N ILE A 296 0.31 -6.87 -21.27
CA ILE A 296 -0.69 -5.83 -20.99
C ILE A 296 -2.12 -6.38 -21.16
N GLU A 297 -2.39 -7.13 -22.24
CA GLU A 297 -3.69 -7.77 -22.46
C GLU A 297 -4.06 -8.73 -21.31
N ALA A 298 -3.09 -9.51 -20.82
CA ALA A 298 -3.28 -10.40 -19.68
C ALA A 298 -3.48 -9.62 -18.37
N LEU A 299 -2.74 -8.53 -18.14
CA LEU A 299 -2.91 -7.64 -17.01
C LEU A 299 -4.33 -7.06 -16.95
N LEU A 300 -4.83 -6.50 -18.07
CA LEU A 300 -6.18 -5.96 -18.16
C LEU A 300 -7.26 -7.02 -17.90
N ARG A 301 -7.06 -8.25 -18.43
CA ARG A 301 -7.96 -9.39 -18.17
C ARG A 301 -7.93 -9.78 -16.72
N LEU A 302 -6.74 -9.93 -16.11
CA LEU A 302 -6.58 -10.31 -14.72
C LEU A 302 -7.29 -9.33 -13.77
N VAL A 303 -7.24 -8.03 -14.06
CA VAL A 303 -7.96 -7.02 -13.30
C VAL A 303 -9.48 -7.13 -13.49
N LYS A 304 -9.95 -7.31 -14.73
CA LYS A 304 -11.39 -7.50 -15.04
C LYS A 304 -11.97 -8.76 -14.39
N ASP A 305 -11.19 -9.82 -14.30
CA ASP A 305 -11.61 -11.10 -13.67
C ASP A 305 -11.62 -11.03 -12.12
N ASN A 306 -11.00 -9.98 -11.54
CA ASN A 306 -10.89 -9.80 -10.10
C ASN A 306 -11.53 -8.48 -9.62
N VAL A 307 -12.59 -8.02 -10.28
CA VAL A 307 -13.36 -6.85 -9.84
C VAL A 307 -13.85 -7.03 -8.40
N GLY A 308 -13.74 -5.98 -7.60
CA GLY A 308 -14.12 -5.98 -6.18
C GLY A 308 -13.01 -6.39 -5.22
N ARG A 309 -11.83 -6.78 -5.72
CA ARG A 309 -10.62 -6.94 -4.90
C ARG A 309 -9.82 -5.64 -4.85
N ASN A 310 -9.19 -5.37 -3.74
CA ASN A 310 -8.22 -4.28 -3.63
C ASN A 310 -6.92 -4.69 -4.34
N ILE A 311 -6.71 -4.21 -5.57
CA ILE A 311 -5.60 -4.60 -6.44
C ILE A 311 -4.54 -3.49 -6.46
N GLY A 312 -3.30 -3.85 -6.14
CA GLY A 312 -2.12 -3.01 -6.34
C GLY A 312 -1.34 -3.46 -7.60
N ILE A 313 -1.27 -2.59 -8.60
CA ILE A 313 -0.41 -2.76 -9.77
C ILE A 313 0.84 -1.94 -9.53
N LEU A 314 1.92 -2.62 -9.19
CA LEU A 314 3.12 -1.96 -8.70
C LEU A 314 4.24 -2.05 -9.74
N LEU A 315 4.88 -0.92 -10.00
CA LEU A 315 5.83 -0.71 -11.08
C LEU A 315 7.16 -0.11 -10.56
N PRO A 316 8.28 -0.35 -11.23
CA PRO A 316 9.58 0.10 -10.72
C PRO A 316 9.77 1.62 -10.75
N ASN A 317 9.10 2.34 -11.68
CA ASN A 317 9.34 3.76 -11.93
C ASN A 317 8.08 4.49 -12.43
N ASN A 318 8.11 5.83 -12.43
CA ASN A 318 7.01 6.68 -12.89
C ASN A 318 6.69 6.53 -14.40
N PRO A 319 7.64 6.44 -15.33
CA PRO A 319 7.33 6.21 -16.75
C PRO A 319 6.47 4.97 -16.99
N GLU A 320 6.73 3.87 -16.28
CA GLU A 320 5.91 2.66 -16.39
C GLU A 320 4.50 2.86 -15.79
N VAL A 321 4.37 3.60 -14.68
CA VAL A 321 3.05 3.96 -14.11
C VAL A 321 2.24 4.76 -15.11
N ILE A 322 2.85 5.77 -15.76
CA ILE A 322 2.18 6.59 -16.79
C ILE A 322 1.73 5.70 -17.95
N ARG A 323 2.61 4.84 -18.45
CA ARG A 323 2.31 3.94 -19.57
C ARG A 323 1.15 3.00 -19.24
N ILE A 324 1.20 2.31 -18.12
CA ILE A 324 0.15 1.35 -17.74
C ILE A 324 -1.17 2.05 -17.41
N SER A 325 -1.13 3.22 -16.75
CA SER A 325 -2.37 3.98 -16.53
C SER A 325 -3.02 4.43 -17.84
N GLN A 326 -2.23 4.79 -18.86
CA GLN A 326 -2.76 5.13 -20.20
C GLN A 326 -3.39 3.90 -20.87
N GLU A 327 -2.74 2.73 -20.83
CA GLU A 327 -3.31 1.48 -21.36
C GLU A 327 -4.65 1.13 -20.71
N PHE A 328 -4.81 1.38 -19.39
CA PHE A 328 -6.09 1.18 -18.72
C PHE A 328 -7.17 2.15 -19.24
N MET A 329 -6.83 3.44 -19.37
CA MET A 329 -7.75 4.44 -19.91
C MET A 329 -8.14 4.13 -21.38
N ASP A 330 -7.20 3.73 -22.23
CA ASP A 330 -7.44 3.40 -23.64
C ASP A 330 -8.31 2.14 -23.81
N ASN A 331 -8.38 1.28 -22.80
CA ASN A 331 -9.21 0.07 -22.77
C ASN A 331 -10.46 0.18 -21.87
N ASP A 332 -10.86 1.40 -21.49
CA ASP A 332 -12.03 1.69 -20.65
C ASP A 332 -12.02 0.91 -19.32
N VAL A 333 -10.83 0.75 -18.70
CA VAL A 333 -10.68 0.16 -17.38
C VAL A 333 -10.42 1.27 -16.35
N GLU A 334 -11.39 1.49 -15.46
CA GLU A 334 -11.24 2.47 -14.39
C GLU A 334 -10.11 2.08 -13.44
N CYS A 335 -9.26 3.06 -13.11
CA CYS A 335 -8.14 2.87 -12.19
C CYS A 335 -7.76 4.17 -11.48
N GLU A 336 -7.07 4.01 -10.36
CA GLU A 336 -6.45 5.10 -9.64
C GLU A 336 -4.94 4.98 -9.76
N PHE A 337 -4.26 6.11 -9.84
CA PHE A 337 -2.81 6.10 -10.02
C PHE A 337 -2.13 7.30 -9.38
N LYS A 338 -0.84 7.13 -9.10
CA LYS A 338 0.00 8.21 -8.64
C LYS A 338 1.39 8.12 -9.25
N TYR A 339 1.85 9.23 -9.82
CA TYR A 339 3.21 9.36 -10.33
C TYR A 339 3.71 10.81 -10.22
N ASN A 340 5.03 10.98 -10.17
CA ASN A 340 5.68 12.27 -10.27
C ASN A 340 5.97 12.58 -11.75
N LYS A 341 5.72 13.83 -12.20
CA LYS A 341 5.96 14.27 -13.59
C LYS A 341 7.41 14.62 -13.87
N GLY A 342 8.22 14.83 -12.84
CA GLY A 342 9.63 15.20 -12.95
C GLY A 342 10.37 14.98 -11.62
N ASP A 343 11.59 15.52 -11.55
CA ASP A 343 12.45 15.41 -10.36
C ASP A 343 11.97 16.24 -9.16
N ASN A 344 10.91 17.02 -9.35
CA ASN A 344 10.35 17.87 -8.30
C ASN A 344 9.19 17.15 -7.60
N ASP A 345 9.32 16.92 -6.30
CA ASP A 345 8.31 16.28 -5.44
C ASP A 345 6.94 17.02 -5.40
N PHE A 346 6.86 18.22 -5.95
CA PHE A 346 5.64 19.03 -6.00
C PHE A 346 4.85 18.87 -7.32
N ASP A 347 5.47 18.34 -8.37
CA ASP A 347 4.83 18.13 -9.67
C ASP A 347 4.43 16.65 -9.83
N TYR A 348 3.27 16.31 -9.30
CA TYR A 348 2.73 14.94 -9.29
C TYR A 348 1.26 14.90 -9.72
N VAL A 349 0.86 13.77 -10.26
CA VAL A 349 -0.54 13.39 -10.47
C VAL A 349 -0.91 12.36 -9.41
N ASP A 350 -2.01 12.57 -8.71
CA ASP A 350 -2.48 11.71 -7.63
C ASP A 350 -4.01 11.76 -7.54
N ASN A 351 -4.68 10.72 -8.06
CA ASN A 351 -6.13 10.53 -7.96
C ASN A 351 -6.51 9.36 -7.04
N LEU A 352 -5.57 8.90 -6.18
CA LEU A 352 -5.84 7.80 -5.26
C LEU A 352 -7.00 8.11 -4.32
N ASP A 353 -7.95 7.19 -4.24
CA ASP A 353 -9.00 7.16 -3.23
C ASP A 353 -9.01 5.80 -2.53
N PHE A 354 -8.66 5.77 -1.26
CA PHE A 354 -8.60 4.53 -0.48
C PHE A 354 -9.98 4.07 0.04
N ASN A 355 -11.06 4.76 -0.32
CA ASN A 355 -12.43 4.31 -0.06
C ASN A 355 -13.00 3.48 -1.21
N THR A 356 -12.30 3.36 -2.32
CA THR A 356 -12.69 2.56 -3.48
C THR A 356 -11.91 1.26 -3.54
N VAL A 357 -12.46 0.28 -4.25
CA VAL A 357 -11.78 -0.97 -4.63
C VAL A 357 -11.21 -0.95 -6.06
N LEU A 358 -11.16 0.24 -6.68
CA LEU A 358 -10.54 0.39 -7.99
C LEU A 358 -9.05 -0.01 -7.93
N PRO A 359 -8.50 -0.64 -8.98
CA PRO A 359 -7.09 -0.99 -9.03
C PRO A 359 -6.21 0.26 -8.93
N LYS A 360 -5.16 0.17 -8.13
CA LYS A 360 -4.23 1.27 -7.84
C LYS A 360 -2.90 1.03 -8.53
N ILE A 361 -2.51 1.91 -9.46
CA ILE A 361 -1.28 1.83 -10.24
C ILE A 361 -0.24 2.78 -9.62
N LEU A 362 0.83 2.22 -9.08
CA LEU A 362 1.80 2.92 -8.24
C LEU A 362 3.23 2.50 -8.53
N THR A 363 4.20 3.33 -8.18
CA THR A 363 5.58 2.87 -8.07
C THR A 363 5.77 2.01 -6.81
N TYR A 364 6.78 1.11 -6.79
CA TYR A 364 7.20 0.37 -5.60
C TYR A 364 7.39 1.29 -4.38
N HIS A 365 7.99 2.47 -4.60
CA HIS A 365 8.19 3.47 -3.57
C HIS A 365 6.88 4.08 -3.05
N SER A 366 5.96 4.42 -3.95
CA SER A 366 4.66 5.01 -3.57
C SER A 366 3.74 4.01 -2.86
N ALA A 367 3.93 2.72 -3.10
CA ALA A 367 3.17 1.64 -2.45
C ALA A 367 3.67 1.31 -1.03
N LYS A 368 4.79 1.90 -0.61
CA LYS A 368 5.32 1.63 0.73
C LYS A 368 4.33 2.01 1.82
N GLY A 369 4.11 1.10 2.78
CA GLY A 369 3.13 1.22 3.85
C GLY A 369 1.70 0.82 3.47
N LEU A 370 1.37 0.75 2.18
CA LEU A 370 0.08 0.27 1.70
C LEU A 370 -0.02 -1.25 1.75
N GLN A 371 -1.24 -1.77 1.55
CA GLN A 371 -1.51 -3.21 1.45
C GLN A 371 -2.66 -3.48 0.49
N PHE A 372 -2.61 -4.63 -0.17
CA PHE A 372 -3.55 -5.01 -1.21
C PHE A 372 -3.88 -6.50 -1.10
N ASP A 373 -5.12 -6.87 -1.41
CA ASP A 373 -5.52 -8.28 -1.49
C ASP A 373 -4.72 -9.00 -2.57
N MET A 374 -4.55 -8.34 -3.70
CA MET A 374 -3.80 -8.84 -4.84
C MET A 374 -2.73 -7.81 -5.24
N VAL A 375 -1.50 -8.27 -5.39
CA VAL A 375 -0.40 -7.48 -5.96
C VAL A 375 -0.02 -8.04 -7.31
N ILE A 376 0.04 -7.18 -8.33
CA ILE A 376 0.53 -7.51 -9.65
C ILE A 376 1.78 -6.67 -9.93
N LEU A 377 2.88 -7.34 -10.27
CA LEU A 377 4.15 -6.73 -10.67
C LEU A 377 4.34 -6.95 -12.17
N PRO A 378 3.76 -6.10 -13.03
CA PRO A 378 3.94 -6.24 -14.47
C PRO A 378 5.30 -5.69 -14.90
N MET A 379 5.74 -6.04 -16.10
CA MET A 379 6.99 -5.58 -16.72
C MET A 379 8.23 -5.89 -15.87
N TYR A 380 8.21 -7.03 -15.16
CA TYR A 380 9.37 -7.41 -14.36
C TYR A 380 10.58 -7.65 -15.26
N ASN A 381 11.66 -6.90 -15.01
CA ASN A 381 12.90 -6.95 -15.76
C ASN A 381 14.15 -7.14 -14.87
N GLY A 382 13.94 -7.68 -13.66
CA GLY A 382 14.98 -7.97 -12.71
C GLY A 382 15.26 -6.85 -11.69
N ALA A 383 16.04 -7.22 -10.65
CA ALA A 383 16.52 -6.32 -9.61
C ALA A 383 17.94 -6.76 -9.22
N ASN A 384 18.97 -6.14 -9.83
CA ASN A 384 20.35 -6.65 -9.77
C ASN A 384 21.19 -5.99 -8.67
N ASP A 385 20.82 -4.80 -8.20
CA ASP A 385 21.49 -4.08 -7.12
C ASP A 385 20.65 -4.10 -5.84
N ASP A 386 21.27 -3.77 -4.72
CA ASP A 386 20.60 -3.81 -3.42
C ASP A 386 19.42 -2.86 -3.30
N GLU A 387 19.46 -1.72 -3.98
CA GLU A 387 18.37 -0.73 -3.96
C GLU A 387 17.15 -1.24 -4.72
N SER A 388 17.36 -1.75 -5.94
CA SER A 388 16.31 -2.39 -6.74
C SER A 388 15.72 -3.62 -6.02
N ARG A 389 16.55 -4.42 -5.35
CA ARG A 389 16.09 -5.58 -4.56
C ARG A 389 15.25 -5.16 -3.35
N LYS A 390 15.67 -4.13 -2.62
CA LYS A 390 14.87 -3.58 -1.52
C LYS A 390 13.55 -3.02 -2.00
N ALA A 391 13.53 -2.33 -3.14
CA ALA A 391 12.28 -1.83 -3.73
C ALA A 391 11.34 -2.97 -4.16
N LEU A 392 11.88 -4.01 -4.79
CA LEU A 392 11.12 -5.23 -5.13
C LEU A 392 10.60 -5.94 -3.86
N TYR A 393 11.42 -6.08 -2.83
CA TYR A 393 11.02 -6.62 -1.53
C TYR A 393 9.83 -5.84 -0.94
N VAL A 394 9.90 -4.51 -0.95
CA VAL A 394 8.79 -3.67 -0.50
C VAL A 394 7.53 -3.93 -1.33
N ALA A 395 7.63 -3.98 -2.66
CA ALA A 395 6.48 -4.22 -3.53
C ALA A 395 5.82 -5.58 -3.27
N MET A 396 6.61 -6.66 -3.23
CA MET A 396 6.10 -8.02 -2.97
C MET A 396 5.48 -8.14 -1.58
N THR A 397 6.02 -7.43 -0.57
CA THR A 397 5.49 -7.44 0.81
C THR A 397 4.22 -6.62 1.01
N ARG A 398 3.65 -6.04 -0.06
CA ARG A 398 2.32 -5.38 0.00
C ARG A 398 1.17 -6.37 -0.14
N THR A 399 1.44 -7.62 -0.48
CA THR A 399 0.47 -8.69 -0.74
C THR A 399 -0.17 -9.21 0.55
N MET A 400 -1.49 -9.38 0.52
CA MET A 400 -2.26 -10.04 1.59
C MET A 400 -2.73 -11.46 1.20
N HIS A 401 -3.04 -11.68 -0.11
CA HIS A 401 -3.53 -12.98 -0.60
C HIS A 401 -2.73 -13.45 -1.83
N SER A 402 -2.81 -12.78 -2.96
CA SER A 402 -2.27 -13.26 -4.23
C SER A 402 -1.18 -12.35 -4.79
N LEU A 403 -0.08 -12.94 -5.25
CA LEU A 403 1.03 -12.24 -5.90
C LEU A 403 1.24 -12.74 -7.32
N PHE A 404 1.21 -11.82 -8.28
CA PHE A 404 1.49 -12.07 -9.69
C PHE A 404 2.73 -11.28 -10.14
N VAL A 405 3.68 -11.95 -10.76
CA VAL A 405 4.85 -11.34 -11.40
C VAL A 405 4.78 -11.66 -12.89
N LEU A 406 4.63 -10.64 -13.71
CA LEU A 406 4.48 -10.80 -15.18
C LEU A 406 5.77 -10.32 -15.84
N TYR A 407 6.31 -11.10 -16.77
CA TYR A 407 7.53 -10.77 -17.48
C TYR A 407 7.50 -11.25 -18.93
N SER A 408 8.28 -10.56 -19.81
CA SER A 408 8.40 -10.88 -21.23
C SER A 408 9.86 -11.05 -21.70
N THR A 409 10.80 -11.12 -20.76
CA THR A 409 12.19 -11.45 -21.00
C THR A 409 12.33 -12.93 -21.34
N GLN A 410 13.38 -13.32 -22.09
CA GLN A 410 13.59 -14.72 -22.51
C GLN A 410 13.65 -15.72 -21.34
N SER A 411 14.07 -15.26 -20.18
CA SER A 411 14.09 -16.03 -18.93
C SER A 411 13.75 -15.11 -17.76
N LEU A 412 13.32 -15.71 -16.66
CA LEU A 412 13.14 -15.00 -15.42
C LEU A 412 14.50 -14.41 -14.97
N LEU A 413 14.48 -13.14 -14.54
CA LEU A 413 15.70 -12.41 -14.17
C LEU A 413 15.93 -12.37 -12.65
N PRO A 414 17.18 -12.10 -12.20
CA PRO A 414 17.49 -12.01 -10.77
C PRO A 414 16.65 -10.96 -10.04
N PRO A 415 16.33 -11.18 -8.76
CA PRO A 415 16.71 -12.33 -7.92
C PRO A 415 15.75 -13.52 -8.04
N LEU A 416 14.65 -13.39 -8.78
CA LEU A 416 13.57 -14.40 -8.86
C LEU A 416 14.00 -15.66 -9.64
N ASP A 417 15.01 -15.57 -10.51
CA ASP A 417 15.61 -16.71 -11.24
C ASP A 417 16.21 -17.79 -10.33
N ARG A 418 16.51 -17.43 -9.08
CA ARG A 418 17.09 -18.33 -8.07
C ARG A 418 16.05 -19.02 -7.20
N VAL A 419 14.79 -18.65 -7.34
CA VAL A 419 13.69 -19.22 -6.55
C VAL A 419 13.42 -20.65 -7.04
N PRO A 420 13.42 -21.66 -6.15
CA PRO A 420 13.05 -23.03 -6.52
C PRO A 420 11.63 -23.12 -7.09
N SER A 421 11.45 -23.90 -8.15
CA SER A 421 10.18 -24.01 -8.88
C SER A 421 8.99 -24.50 -8.06
N HIS A 422 9.25 -25.18 -6.93
CA HIS A 422 8.18 -25.63 -6.03
C HIS A 422 7.61 -24.52 -5.13
N LEU A 423 8.18 -23.30 -5.16
CA LEU A 423 7.73 -22.16 -4.35
C LEU A 423 6.85 -21.18 -5.14
N TYR A 424 6.63 -21.42 -6.43
CA TYR A 424 5.77 -20.58 -7.28
C TYR A 424 5.08 -21.40 -8.37
N LEU A 425 4.01 -20.86 -8.89
CA LEU A 425 3.35 -21.37 -10.09
C LEU A 425 4.00 -20.73 -11.32
N LYS A 426 4.49 -21.56 -12.23
CA LYS A 426 5.07 -21.11 -13.50
C LYS A 426 4.03 -21.31 -14.60
N GLU A 427 3.70 -20.25 -15.28
CA GLU A 427 2.73 -20.22 -16.36
C GLU A 427 3.26 -19.46 -17.58
#